data_94a4bd13e7eb339ff73c21c0e14dac4e
#
_entry.id   94a4bd13e7eb339ff73c21c0e14dac4e
#
_cell.length_a   1.000
_cell.length_b   1.000
_cell.length_c   1.000
_cell.angle_alpha   90.00
_cell.angle_beta   90.00
_cell.angle_gamma   90.00
#
_symmetry.space_group_name_H-M   'P 1'
#
loop_
_entity.id
_entity.type
_entity.pdbx_description
1 polymer ?
#
loop_
_entity_poly.entity_id
_entity_poly.type
_entity_poly.pdbx_seq_one_letter_code
_entity_poly.pdbx_strand_id
1 'polypeptide(L)'
;DKHILILQGSGINIHRGSEELVDAMQYLDNCMLLIIGGGDVLPILKQKVADNNWDDRVRFYPRMPYKDMMAITRLAELGFTLDKPNNLNYLFSLPNKLFDYIQANVPVIASHLPEIERIIRDYNIGTFIEEYNPEHIAEKIKETLSDEEALKTWKNNLNFAAQELCWENEEQTLIKIYEQYI
;
A
#
# COMPACT_ATOMS: atom_id res chain seq x y z
N ASP A 1 -20.12 6.51 7.81
CA ASP A 1 -18.67 6.34 8.01
C ASP A 1 -18.05 5.97 6.67
N LYS A 2 -16.85 6.48 6.36
CA LYS A 2 -16.13 6.18 5.11
C LYS A 2 -15.09 5.08 5.37
N HIS A 3 -14.90 4.19 4.40
CA HIS A 3 -13.77 3.26 4.39
C HIS A 3 -12.45 4.01 4.23
N ILE A 4 -11.47 3.70 5.04
CA ILE A 4 -10.15 4.34 5.01
C ILE A 4 -9.19 3.52 4.15
N LEU A 5 -8.68 4.15 3.13
CA LEU A 5 -7.67 3.64 2.20
C LEU A 5 -6.35 4.36 2.46
N ILE A 6 -5.20 3.69 2.28
CA ILE A 6 -3.90 4.31 2.56
C ILE A 6 -2.86 4.04 1.48
N LEU A 7 -2.18 5.11 1.06
CA LEU A 7 -0.93 5.06 0.30
C LEU A 7 0.14 5.81 1.08
N GLN A 8 1.22 5.13 1.45
CA GLN A 8 2.30 5.75 2.22
C GLN A 8 3.67 5.53 1.57
N GLY A 9 4.62 6.42 1.85
CA GLY A 9 6.00 6.26 1.41
C GLY A 9 6.80 7.55 1.38
N SER A 10 8.12 7.39 1.37
CA SER A 10 9.06 8.51 1.22
C SER A 10 9.32 8.91 -0.24
N GLY A 11 8.87 8.09 -1.20
CA GLY A 11 9.05 8.28 -2.64
C GLY A 11 7.75 8.00 -3.40
N ILE A 12 6.71 8.82 -3.15
CA ILE A 12 5.47 8.81 -3.93
C ILE A 12 5.77 9.60 -5.21
N ASN A 13 6.35 8.91 -6.18
CA ASN A 13 6.88 9.50 -7.40
C ASN A 13 6.02 9.09 -8.61
N ILE A 14 6.23 9.77 -9.72
CA ILE A 14 5.62 9.44 -11.01
C ILE A 14 5.82 7.95 -11.33
N HIS A 15 4.82 7.32 -11.91
CA HIS A 15 4.78 5.89 -12.27
C HIS A 15 4.73 4.92 -11.09
N ARG A 16 4.36 5.38 -9.91
CA ARG A 16 4.10 4.51 -8.76
C ARG A 16 2.61 4.31 -8.45
N GLY A 17 1.76 4.55 -9.46
CA GLY A 17 0.32 4.26 -9.40
C GLY A 17 -0.50 5.18 -8.52
N SER A 18 0.11 6.22 -7.96
CA SER A 18 -0.59 7.21 -7.12
C SER A 18 -1.54 8.08 -7.93
N GLU A 19 -1.21 8.36 -9.19
CA GLU A 19 -2.01 9.17 -10.09
C GLU A 19 -3.34 8.46 -10.41
N GLU A 20 -3.26 7.20 -10.79
CA GLU A 20 -4.44 6.37 -11.09
C GLU A 20 -5.27 6.09 -9.84
N LEU A 21 -4.64 5.90 -8.68
CA LEU A 21 -5.33 5.69 -7.42
C LEU A 21 -6.11 6.94 -6.99
N VAL A 22 -5.53 8.14 -7.16
CA VAL A 22 -6.24 9.41 -6.89
C VAL A 22 -7.40 9.58 -7.88
N ASP A 23 -7.20 9.28 -9.16
CA ASP A 23 -8.26 9.34 -10.15
C ASP A 23 -9.37 8.31 -9.89
N ALA A 24 -9.06 7.14 -9.34
CA ALA A 24 -10.05 6.14 -8.96
C ALA A 24 -11.02 6.66 -7.89
N MET A 25 -10.61 7.61 -7.05
CA MET A 25 -11.46 8.16 -5.99
C MET A 25 -12.71 8.88 -6.49
N GLN A 26 -12.75 9.31 -7.76
CA GLN A 26 -13.97 9.87 -8.34
C GLN A 26 -15.13 8.86 -8.41
N TYR A 27 -14.82 7.57 -8.47
CA TYR A 27 -15.78 6.47 -8.56
C TYR A 27 -16.12 5.84 -7.19
N LEU A 28 -15.58 6.39 -6.08
CA LEU A 28 -15.67 5.84 -4.72
C LEU A 28 -16.31 6.85 -3.76
N ASP A 29 -17.64 6.79 -3.60
CA ASP A 29 -18.37 7.78 -2.78
C ASP A 29 -18.17 7.57 -1.27
N ASN A 30 -17.99 6.31 -0.84
CA ASN A 30 -17.90 5.93 0.58
C ASN A 30 -16.47 5.58 1.02
N CYS A 31 -15.47 6.19 0.38
CA CYS A 31 -14.06 5.97 0.71
C CYS A 31 -13.35 7.28 1.00
N MET A 32 -12.26 7.19 1.75
CA MET A 32 -11.29 8.26 1.95
C MET A 32 -9.88 7.71 1.77
N LEU A 33 -9.13 8.25 0.83
CA LEU A 33 -7.72 7.94 0.60
C LEU A 33 -6.83 8.87 1.42
N LEU A 34 -6.02 8.29 2.30
CA LEU A 34 -4.96 8.99 3.01
C LEU A 34 -3.64 8.77 2.28
N ILE A 35 -2.99 9.86 1.88
CA ILE A 35 -1.65 9.83 1.25
C ILE A 35 -0.66 10.42 2.26
N ILE A 36 0.26 9.59 2.75
CA ILE A 36 1.21 9.98 3.79
C ILE A 36 2.65 9.89 3.26
N GLY A 37 3.37 11.00 3.27
CA GLY A 37 4.78 10.98 2.94
C GLY A 37 5.26 12.11 2.06
N GLY A 38 6.13 11.79 1.09
CA GLY A 38 6.75 12.76 0.18
C GLY A 38 7.03 12.14 -1.19
N GLY A 39 7.15 12.98 -2.19
CA GLY A 39 7.47 12.57 -3.55
C GLY A 39 7.22 13.68 -4.55
N ASP A 40 7.74 13.51 -5.76
CA ASP A 40 7.72 14.51 -6.82
C ASP A 40 6.33 14.71 -7.45
N VAL A 41 5.46 13.71 -7.39
CA VAL A 41 4.10 13.79 -7.93
C VAL A 41 3.10 14.49 -7.01
N LEU A 42 3.40 14.62 -5.70
CA LEU A 42 2.43 15.16 -4.73
C LEU A 42 1.90 16.57 -5.04
N PRO A 43 2.70 17.54 -5.55
CA PRO A 43 2.17 18.84 -5.95
C PRO A 43 1.09 18.73 -7.04
N ILE A 44 1.30 17.84 -8.02
CA ILE A 44 0.36 17.60 -9.12
C ILE A 44 -0.94 16.97 -8.58
N LEU A 45 -0.82 15.98 -7.70
CA LEU A 45 -1.99 15.32 -7.11
C LEU A 45 -2.80 16.26 -6.22
N LYS A 46 -2.13 17.10 -5.43
CA LYS A 46 -2.81 18.12 -4.61
C LYS A 46 -3.58 19.12 -5.46
N GLN A 47 -2.97 19.59 -6.55
CA GLN A 47 -3.64 20.49 -7.48
C GLN A 47 -4.86 19.83 -8.11
N LYS A 48 -4.72 18.56 -8.58
CA LYS A 48 -5.82 17.78 -9.14
C LYS A 48 -6.98 17.62 -8.15
N VAL A 49 -6.69 17.30 -6.89
CA VAL A 49 -7.70 17.15 -5.83
C VAL A 49 -8.45 18.47 -5.59
N ALA A 50 -7.72 19.59 -5.54
CA ALA A 50 -8.31 20.91 -5.37
C ALA A 50 -9.19 21.31 -6.57
N ASP A 51 -8.70 21.11 -7.80
CA ASP A 51 -9.42 21.47 -9.04
C ASP A 51 -10.75 20.69 -9.19
N ASN A 52 -10.81 19.48 -8.64
CA ASN A 52 -12.00 18.63 -8.70
C ASN A 52 -12.85 18.65 -7.42
N ASN A 53 -12.48 19.43 -6.40
CA ASN A 53 -13.14 19.47 -5.09
C ASN A 53 -13.23 18.10 -4.41
N TRP A 54 -12.13 17.31 -4.43
CA TRP A 54 -12.07 15.98 -3.85
C TRP A 54 -11.46 15.95 -2.43
N ASP A 55 -11.40 17.09 -1.73
CA ASP A 55 -10.83 17.18 -0.38
C ASP A 55 -11.59 16.32 0.66
N ASP A 56 -12.84 15.96 0.37
CA ASP A 56 -13.63 15.03 1.18
C ASP A 56 -13.32 13.55 0.89
N ARG A 57 -12.56 13.26 -0.17
CA ARG A 57 -12.20 11.91 -0.63
C ARG A 57 -10.71 11.60 -0.54
N VAL A 58 -9.84 12.61 -0.65
CA VAL A 58 -8.37 12.43 -0.62
C VAL A 58 -7.75 13.43 0.35
N ARG A 59 -6.94 12.95 1.27
CA ARG A 59 -6.20 13.78 2.22
C ARG A 59 -4.71 13.49 2.17
N PHE A 60 -3.91 14.57 2.19
CA PHE A 60 -2.46 14.50 2.16
C PHE A 60 -1.88 14.85 3.52
N TYR A 61 -0.97 14.01 4.00
CA TYR A 61 -0.19 14.24 5.20
C TYR A 61 1.30 14.29 4.85
N PRO A 62 2.07 15.20 5.45
CA PRO A 62 3.51 15.26 5.24
C PRO A 62 4.20 14.03 5.85
N ARG A 63 5.51 13.91 5.59
CA ARG A 63 6.34 12.95 6.34
C ARG A 63 6.22 13.21 7.84
N MET A 64 6.09 12.13 8.58
CA MET A 64 5.95 12.15 10.03
C MET A 64 6.79 11.03 10.66
N PRO A 65 7.01 11.05 11.98
CA PRO A 65 7.67 9.95 12.68
C PRO A 65 7.01 8.60 12.40
N TYR A 66 7.80 7.55 12.25
CA TYR A 66 7.32 6.21 11.90
C TYR A 66 6.18 5.71 12.80
N LYS A 67 6.32 5.94 14.11
CA LYS A 67 5.31 5.54 15.11
C LYS A 67 3.94 6.19 14.83
N ASP A 68 3.94 7.47 14.46
CA ASP A 68 2.71 8.21 14.20
C ASP A 68 2.08 7.78 12.87
N MET A 69 2.90 7.56 11.84
CA MET A 69 2.47 7.01 10.57
C MET A 69 1.81 5.62 10.77
N MET A 70 2.45 4.73 11.51
CA MET A 70 1.91 3.40 11.78
C MET A 70 0.63 3.41 12.60
N ALA A 71 0.45 4.40 13.48
CA ALA A 71 -0.82 4.58 14.20
C ALA A 71 -1.97 4.93 13.25
N ILE A 72 -1.71 5.76 12.23
CA ILE A 72 -2.70 6.08 11.19
C ILE A 72 -2.89 4.87 10.26
N THR A 73 -1.82 4.19 9.85
CA THR A 73 -1.88 3.02 8.97
C THR A 73 -2.82 1.94 9.51
N ARG A 74 -2.79 1.70 10.83
CA ARG A 74 -3.67 0.72 11.49
C ARG A 74 -5.17 1.05 11.43
N LEU A 75 -5.53 2.27 11.07
CA LEU A 75 -6.92 2.67 10.87
C LEU A 75 -7.43 2.38 9.46
N ALA A 76 -6.53 2.03 8.54
CA ALA A 76 -6.88 1.76 7.16
C ALA A 76 -7.46 0.34 7.00
N GLU A 77 -8.38 0.20 6.06
CA GLU A 77 -8.95 -1.08 5.67
C GLU A 77 -8.17 -1.72 4.52
N LEU A 78 -7.57 -0.90 3.64
CA LEU A 78 -6.74 -1.36 2.53
C LEU A 78 -5.51 -0.46 2.35
N GLY A 79 -4.36 -1.08 2.10
CA GLY A 79 -3.11 -0.43 1.71
C GLY A 79 -2.75 -0.69 0.25
N PHE A 80 -2.02 0.24 -0.37
CA PHE A 80 -1.72 0.17 -1.80
C PHE A 80 -0.22 0.14 -2.10
N THR A 81 0.15 -0.74 -3.05
CA THR A 81 1.48 -0.76 -3.67
C THR A 81 1.32 -1.00 -5.18
N LEU A 82 1.18 0.10 -5.93
CA LEU A 82 0.79 0.11 -7.34
C LEU A 82 1.94 0.54 -8.27
N ASP A 83 3.17 0.20 -7.91
CA ASP A 83 4.33 0.52 -8.74
C ASP A 83 4.21 -0.12 -10.14
N LYS A 84 4.59 0.63 -11.19
CA LYS A 84 4.52 0.18 -12.58
C LYS A 84 5.83 -0.48 -13.01
N PRO A 85 5.82 -1.53 -13.86
CA PRO A 85 7.01 -2.25 -14.29
C PRO A 85 7.82 -1.49 -15.38
N ASN A 86 7.99 -0.18 -15.22
CA ASN A 86 8.59 0.68 -16.24
C ASN A 86 10.12 0.56 -16.36
N ASN A 87 10.75 -0.04 -15.38
CA ASN A 87 12.19 -0.31 -15.33
C ASN A 87 12.48 -1.49 -14.40
N LEU A 88 13.69 -2.06 -14.51
CA LEU A 88 14.08 -3.23 -13.72
C LEU A 88 14.05 -2.98 -12.21
N ASN A 89 14.37 -1.76 -11.77
CA ASN A 89 14.32 -1.43 -10.36
C ASN A 89 12.90 -1.47 -9.81
N TYR A 90 11.91 -0.99 -10.54
CA TYR A 90 10.51 -1.09 -10.13
C TYR A 90 9.97 -2.51 -10.28
N LEU A 91 10.31 -3.20 -11.38
CA LEU A 91 9.87 -4.57 -11.63
C LEU A 91 10.25 -5.53 -10.50
N PHE A 92 11.49 -5.42 -9.99
CA PHE A 92 12.00 -6.29 -8.93
C PHE A 92 12.05 -5.60 -7.55
N SER A 93 11.34 -4.48 -7.38
CA SER A 93 11.31 -3.80 -6.09
C SER A 93 10.47 -4.58 -5.07
N LEU A 94 10.92 -4.53 -3.82
CA LEU A 94 10.16 -4.98 -2.66
C LEU A 94 10.03 -3.77 -1.70
N PRO A 95 8.96 -2.98 -1.81
CA PRO A 95 8.87 -1.71 -1.12
C PRO A 95 8.54 -1.88 0.37
N ASN A 96 9.15 -1.05 1.22
CA ASN A 96 8.95 -1.06 2.67
C ASN A 96 7.47 -0.92 3.07
N LYS A 97 6.67 -0.16 2.30
CA LYS A 97 5.23 0.01 2.59
C LYS A 97 4.47 -1.32 2.65
N LEU A 98 4.88 -2.34 1.90
CA LEU A 98 4.26 -3.67 1.97
C LEU A 98 4.42 -4.26 3.38
N PHE A 99 5.63 -4.19 3.95
CA PHE A 99 5.89 -4.68 5.30
C PHE A 99 5.22 -3.81 6.37
N ASP A 100 5.13 -2.50 6.16
CA ASP A 100 4.37 -1.61 7.04
C ASP A 100 2.88 -2.02 7.09
N TYR A 101 2.27 -2.33 5.95
CA TYR A 101 0.89 -2.82 5.90
C TYR A 101 0.74 -4.18 6.60
N ILE A 102 1.69 -5.10 6.41
CA ILE A 102 1.73 -6.37 7.13
C ILE A 102 1.76 -6.14 8.65
N GLN A 103 2.68 -5.29 9.12
CA GLN A 103 2.82 -4.96 10.55
C GLN A 103 1.63 -4.15 11.12
N ALA A 104 0.88 -3.49 10.26
CA ALA A 104 -0.33 -2.76 10.63
C ALA A 104 -1.61 -3.61 10.58
N ASN A 105 -1.53 -4.86 10.13
CA ASN A 105 -2.67 -5.74 9.85
C ASN A 105 -3.64 -5.17 8.81
N VAL A 106 -3.10 -4.59 7.73
CA VAL A 106 -3.85 -3.96 6.64
C VAL A 106 -3.71 -4.78 5.36
N PRO A 107 -4.80 -5.35 4.82
CA PRO A 107 -4.79 -6.05 3.54
C PRO A 107 -4.32 -5.17 2.38
N VAL A 108 -3.69 -5.77 1.38
CA VAL A 108 -3.00 -5.04 0.32
C VAL A 108 -3.65 -5.24 -1.04
N ILE A 109 -3.84 -4.14 -1.78
CA ILE A 109 -4.07 -4.19 -3.23
C ILE A 109 -2.76 -3.78 -3.92
N ALA A 110 -2.25 -4.63 -4.80
CA ALA A 110 -0.93 -4.48 -5.40
C ALA A 110 -0.93 -4.62 -6.92
N SER A 111 0.15 -4.19 -7.53
CA SER A 111 0.50 -4.56 -8.91
C SER A 111 1.13 -5.95 -8.95
N HIS A 112 0.99 -6.65 -10.08
CA HIS A 112 1.68 -7.91 -10.36
C HIS A 112 3.17 -7.69 -10.62
N LEU A 113 3.95 -7.44 -9.55
CA LEU A 113 5.40 -7.37 -9.61
C LEU A 113 5.99 -8.60 -8.89
N PRO A 114 7.01 -9.27 -9.43
CA PRO A 114 7.44 -10.61 -8.99
C PRO A 114 7.64 -10.76 -7.49
N GLU A 115 8.36 -9.82 -6.86
CA GLU A 115 8.66 -9.92 -5.43
C GLU A 115 7.46 -9.57 -4.54
N ILE A 116 6.65 -8.60 -4.96
CA ILE A 116 5.41 -8.21 -4.27
C ILE A 116 4.40 -9.36 -4.38
N GLU A 117 4.22 -9.90 -5.59
CA GLU A 117 3.28 -10.99 -5.86
C GLU A 117 3.65 -12.23 -5.05
N ARG A 118 4.94 -12.58 -4.97
CA ARG A 118 5.41 -13.69 -4.15
C ARG A 118 4.96 -13.57 -2.70
N ILE A 119 5.22 -12.42 -2.05
CA ILE A 119 4.83 -12.21 -0.65
C ILE A 119 3.30 -12.26 -0.47
N ILE A 120 2.56 -11.57 -1.33
CA ILE A 120 1.09 -11.52 -1.20
C ILE A 120 0.46 -12.90 -1.40
N ARG A 121 0.97 -13.71 -2.34
CA ARG A 121 0.46 -15.08 -2.58
C ARG A 121 0.89 -16.06 -1.51
N ASP A 122 2.17 -16.05 -1.12
CA ASP A 122 2.69 -16.98 -0.12
C ASP A 122 1.97 -16.87 1.21
N TYR A 123 1.62 -15.63 1.61
CA TYR A 123 0.92 -15.36 2.86
C TYR A 123 -0.59 -15.18 2.68
N ASN A 124 -1.11 -15.09 1.47
CA ASN A 124 -2.52 -14.82 1.17
C ASN A 124 -3.05 -13.62 1.98
N ILE A 125 -2.51 -12.42 1.70
CA ILE A 125 -2.74 -11.19 2.48
C ILE A 125 -3.33 -10.04 1.68
N GLY A 126 -3.82 -10.30 0.48
CA GLY A 126 -4.33 -9.25 -0.39
C GLY A 126 -4.66 -9.74 -1.80
N THR A 127 -4.83 -8.79 -2.71
CA THR A 127 -5.19 -9.01 -4.10
C THR A 127 -4.42 -8.08 -5.04
N PHE A 128 -4.68 -8.20 -6.35
CA PHE A 128 -3.95 -7.47 -7.39
C PHE A 128 -4.90 -6.68 -8.29
N ILE A 129 -4.37 -5.59 -8.86
CA ILE A 129 -4.96 -4.94 -10.02
C ILE A 129 -4.45 -5.61 -11.29
N GLU A 130 -5.31 -5.75 -12.31
CA GLU A 130 -4.91 -6.25 -13.63
C GLU A 130 -4.51 -5.10 -14.56
N GLU A 131 -5.05 -3.91 -14.34
CA GLU A 131 -4.83 -2.74 -15.18
C GLU A 131 -4.63 -1.48 -14.34
N TYR A 132 -3.77 -0.57 -14.85
CA TYR A 132 -3.56 0.77 -14.28
C TYR A 132 -4.63 1.76 -14.79
N ASN A 133 -5.88 1.34 -14.76
CA ASN A 133 -7.03 2.15 -15.14
C ASN A 133 -7.79 2.58 -13.88
N PRO A 134 -8.12 3.87 -13.71
CA PRO A 134 -8.82 4.35 -12.52
C PRO A 134 -10.15 3.66 -12.23
N GLU A 135 -10.94 3.36 -13.26
CA GLU A 135 -12.21 2.64 -13.10
C GLU A 135 -11.98 1.21 -12.61
N HIS A 136 -11.04 0.50 -13.23
CA HIS A 136 -10.65 -0.85 -12.80
C HIS A 136 -10.14 -0.87 -11.34
N ILE A 137 -9.30 0.10 -10.96
CA ILE A 137 -8.82 0.22 -9.56
C ILE A 137 -9.99 0.44 -8.61
N ALA A 138 -10.94 1.31 -8.98
CA ALA A 138 -12.12 1.57 -8.15
C ALA A 138 -13.03 0.34 -8.03
N GLU A 139 -13.23 -0.41 -9.11
CA GLU A 139 -13.97 -1.68 -9.09
C GLU A 139 -13.31 -2.69 -8.17
N LYS A 140 -11.97 -2.86 -8.30
CA LYS A 140 -11.20 -3.76 -7.44
C LYS A 140 -11.29 -3.38 -5.95
N ILE A 141 -11.28 -2.09 -5.63
CA ILE A 141 -11.50 -1.59 -4.27
C ILE A 141 -12.90 -1.95 -3.77
N LYS A 142 -13.94 -1.72 -4.56
CA LYS A 142 -15.33 -2.05 -4.19
C LYS A 142 -15.53 -3.55 -3.97
N GLU A 143 -15.04 -4.37 -4.90
CA GLU A 143 -15.07 -5.84 -4.78
C GLU A 143 -14.39 -6.28 -3.48
N THR A 144 -13.18 -5.78 -3.23
CA THR A 144 -12.39 -6.14 -2.06
C THR A 144 -13.09 -5.73 -0.75
N LEU A 145 -13.62 -4.51 -0.68
CA LEU A 145 -14.31 -4.03 0.53
C LEU A 145 -15.64 -4.76 0.78
N SER A 146 -16.28 -5.31 -0.25
CA SER A 146 -17.52 -6.08 -0.12
C SER A 146 -17.30 -7.55 0.24
N ASP A 147 -16.09 -8.07 0.11
CA ASP A 147 -15.74 -9.46 0.45
C ASP A 147 -15.24 -9.56 1.90
N GLU A 148 -16.19 -9.56 2.83
CA GLU A 148 -15.91 -9.64 4.26
C GLU A 148 -15.14 -10.94 4.64
N GLU A 149 -15.39 -12.05 3.94
CA GLU A 149 -14.70 -13.32 4.20
C GLU A 149 -13.23 -13.26 3.78
N ALA A 150 -12.95 -12.71 2.60
CA ALA A 150 -11.59 -12.49 2.14
C ALA A 150 -10.84 -11.54 3.09
N LEU A 151 -11.44 -10.39 3.44
CA LEU A 151 -10.83 -9.43 4.37
C LEU A 151 -10.51 -10.05 5.73
N LYS A 152 -11.42 -10.86 6.28
CA LYS A 152 -11.22 -11.57 7.54
C LYS A 152 -10.09 -12.60 7.43
N THR A 153 -10.04 -13.34 6.33
CA THR A 153 -8.98 -14.31 6.06
C THR A 153 -7.64 -13.62 5.95
N TRP A 154 -7.53 -12.57 5.17
CA TRP A 154 -6.29 -11.80 5.00
C TRP A 154 -5.80 -11.17 6.32
N LYS A 155 -6.71 -10.61 7.14
CA LYS A 155 -6.34 -10.07 8.46
C LYS A 155 -5.81 -11.14 9.42
N ASN A 156 -6.36 -12.35 9.38
CA ASN A 156 -5.82 -13.47 10.15
C ASN A 156 -4.42 -13.86 9.67
N ASN A 157 -4.24 -13.93 8.36
CA ASN A 157 -2.97 -14.27 7.73
C ASN A 157 -1.90 -13.19 7.95
N LEU A 158 -2.29 -11.91 7.94
CA LEU A 158 -1.41 -10.79 8.25
C LEU A 158 -0.83 -10.88 9.65
N ASN A 159 -1.60 -11.34 10.65
CA ASN A 159 -1.08 -11.56 12.00
C ASN A 159 0.03 -12.61 12.02
N PHE A 160 -0.06 -13.64 11.18
CA PHE A 160 0.98 -14.66 11.03
C PHE A 160 2.17 -14.11 10.23
N ALA A 161 1.92 -13.49 9.08
CA ALA A 161 2.96 -12.86 8.25
C ALA A 161 3.79 -11.83 9.02
N ALA A 162 3.16 -11.04 9.89
CA ALA A 162 3.84 -10.05 10.71
C ALA A 162 4.82 -10.66 11.72
N GLN A 163 4.59 -11.89 12.17
CA GLN A 163 5.51 -12.59 13.07
C GLN A 163 6.73 -13.15 12.33
N GLU A 164 6.56 -13.55 11.07
CA GLU A 164 7.66 -14.08 10.27
C GLU A 164 8.45 -12.98 9.56
N LEU A 165 7.76 -12.00 8.96
CA LEU A 165 8.35 -10.91 8.18
C LEU A 165 8.62 -9.69 9.08
N CYS A 166 9.45 -9.86 10.09
CA CYS A 166 9.84 -8.81 11.02
C CYS A 166 11.38 -8.67 11.08
N TRP A 167 11.83 -7.50 11.51
CA TRP A 167 13.27 -7.21 11.63
C TRP A 167 13.98 -8.18 12.57
N GLU A 168 13.34 -8.57 13.66
CA GLU A 168 13.91 -9.48 14.67
C GLU A 168 14.32 -10.84 14.07
N ASN A 169 13.60 -11.32 13.05
CA ASN A 169 13.95 -12.54 12.32
C ASN A 169 15.03 -12.28 11.27
N GLU A 170 14.94 -11.19 10.52
CA GLU A 170 15.93 -10.81 9.51
C GLU A 170 17.29 -10.49 10.14
N GLU A 171 17.32 -9.82 11.29
CA GLU A 171 18.53 -9.54 12.04
C GLU A 171 19.33 -10.80 12.34
N GLN A 172 18.68 -11.89 12.71
CA GLN A 172 19.34 -13.17 12.99
C GLN A 172 20.04 -13.75 11.75
N THR A 173 19.42 -13.60 10.59
CA THR A 173 20.01 -14.01 9.31
C THR A 173 21.23 -13.16 8.99
N LEU A 174 21.14 -11.85 9.19
CA LEU A 174 22.22 -10.93 8.97
C LEU A 174 23.43 -11.23 9.90
N ILE A 175 23.17 -11.43 11.20
CA ILE A 175 24.20 -11.78 12.19
C ILE A 175 24.93 -13.06 11.77
N LYS A 176 24.21 -14.13 11.42
CA LYS A 176 24.82 -15.40 10.97
C LYS A 176 25.72 -15.24 9.74
N ILE A 177 25.37 -14.32 8.82
CA ILE A 177 26.22 -14.03 7.66
C ILE A 177 27.52 -13.37 8.11
N TYR A 178 27.45 -12.35 8.99
CA TYR A 178 28.63 -11.64 9.46
C TYR A 178 29.56 -12.51 10.33
N GLU A 179 29.01 -13.40 11.13
CA GLU A 179 29.80 -14.34 11.96
C GLU A 179 30.72 -15.26 11.14
N GLN A 180 30.42 -15.47 9.85
CA GLN A 180 31.28 -16.26 8.95
C GLN A 180 32.56 -15.53 8.51
N TYR A 181 32.66 -14.24 8.77
CA TYR A 181 33.75 -13.39 8.34
C TYR A 181 34.57 -12.80 9.51
N ILE A 182 34.22 -13.13 10.74
CA ILE A 182 34.93 -12.77 11.97
C ILE A 182 35.66 -13.98 12.55
#